data_2c1b27a4824b0c8ca91d05a5b67bc10f
#
_entry.id   2c1b27a4824b0c8ca91d05a5b67bc10f
#
_cell.length_a   1.000
_cell.length_b   1.000
_cell.length_c   1.000
_cell.angle_alpha   90.00
_cell.angle_beta   90.00
_cell.angle_gamma   90.00
#
_symmetry.space_group_name_H-M   'P 1'
#
loop_
_entity.id
_entity.type
_entity.pdbx_description
1 polymer ?
#
loop_
_entity_poly.entity_id
_entity_poly.type
_entity_poly.pdbx_seq_one_letter_code
_entity_poly.pdbx_strand_id
1 'polypeptide(L)'
;SGDVSRTLQKRLDDYVSVRDFGAVGDDSTADVSAIQRALDELYRDTDKDDARARRILFFPAGTYKINASLTIPPYAHLVGEGPDKTIIKNSASAPALVTEDDEGQVYGNIGDSSATTPTQIQISNMTIRTTVAYGGLSIDNATKVFINNVKFQGTFVSGGTDSSNSKGVTVRSTTALPSSYIVFDQCQFTGFARLVDISYDVTNVRFTNCDFSTAYYGALLGAEMDGSTNGLTKGPRDVQFTGSSWSTIGQQAILVAPATGADSGTGPRNILSYGNWYAETVGNNFDGVQSISEVPILQFDNDECTSILDFFERTSQRDTDFGDST
;
A
#
# COMPACT_ATOMS: atom_id res chain seq x y z
N SER A 1 -11.84 -26.01 37.82
CA SER A 1 -11.82 -26.19 36.37
C SER A 1 -13.08 -25.57 35.79
N GLY A 2 -12.90 -24.44 35.10
CA GLY A 2 -14.04 -23.72 34.56
C GLY A 2 -14.22 -24.00 33.07
N ASP A 3 -14.56 -25.23 32.71
CA ASP A 3 -14.97 -25.54 31.34
C ASP A 3 -16.32 -24.87 31.06
N VAL A 4 -16.34 -23.86 30.28
CA VAL A 4 -17.57 -23.24 29.76
C VAL A 4 -17.97 -23.97 28.49
N SER A 5 -19.05 -24.76 28.59
CA SER A 5 -19.63 -25.41 27.42
C SER A 5 -20.27 -24.36 26.51
N ARG A 6 -19.69 -24.18 25.31
CA ARG A 6 -20.24 -23.33 24.24
C ARG A 6 -20.91 -24.20 23.19
N THR A 7 -22.10 -23.80 22.74
CA THR A 7 -22.74 -24.46 21.59
C THR A 7 -21.93 -24.24 20.31
N LEU A 8 -22.09 -25.09 19.33
CA LEU A 8 -21.45 -24.92 18.01
C LEU A 8 -21.81 -23.56 17.42
N GLN A 9 -23.07 -23.13 17.51
CA GLN A 9 -23.53 -21.84 17.05
C GLN A 9 -22.75 -20.70 17.72
N LYS A 10 -22.59 -20.69 19.02
CA LYS A 10 -21.82 -19.67 19.75
C LYS A 10 -20.33 -19.65 19.39
N ARG A 11 -19.78 -20.75 18.85
CA ARG A 11 -18.41 -20.78 18.34
C ARG A 11 -18.33 -20.21 16.91
N LEU A 12 -19.35 -20.49 16.09
CA LEU A 12 -19.45 -19.94 14.74
C LEU A 12 -19.70 -18.43 14.76
N ASP A 13 -20.42 -17.94 15.75
CA ASP A 13 -20.68 -16.50 15.92
C ASP A 13 -19.42 -15.68 16.23
N ASP A 14 -18.28 -16.31 16.57
CA ASP A 14 -17.01 -15.62 16.73
C ASP A 14 -16.34 -15.28 15.39
N TYR A 15 -16.76 -15.91 14.29
CA TYR A 15 -16.24 -15.72 12.95
C TYR A 15 -17.31 -15.07 12.06
N VAL A 16 -17.00 -13.92 11.50
CA VAL A 16 -17.89 -13.24 10.56
C VAL A 16 -17.29 -13.37 9.17
N SER A 17 -18.03 -13.96 8.25
CA SER A 17 -17.61 -14.17 6.88
C SER A 17 -18.27 -13.16 5.95
N VAL A 18 -17.55 -12.70 4.91
CA VAL A 18 -18.17 -11.90 3.83
C VAL A 18 -19.33 -12.63 3.17
N ARG A 19 -19.35 -13.96 3.23
CA ARG A 19 -20.45 -14.78 2.70
C ARG A 19 -21.74 -14.64 3.52
N ASP A 20 -21.65 -14.31 4.78
CA ASP A 20 -22.81 -14.06 5.64
C ASP A 20 -23.56 -12.80 5.21
N PHE A 21 -22.87 -11.93 4.45
CA PHE A 21 -23.42 -10.72 3.83
C PHE A 21 -23.79 -10.92 2.35
N GLY A 22 -23.61 -12.12 1.82
CA GLY A 22 -24.01 -12.49 0.47
C GLY A 22 -22.91 -12.38 -0.57
N ALA A 23 -21.63 -12.22 -0.19
CA ALA A 23 -20.52 -12.33 -1.12
C ALA A 23 -20.36 -13.79 -1.60
N VAL A 24 -20.13 -13.99 -2.89
CA VAL A 24 -20.06 -15.30 -3.54
C VAL A 24 -18.62 -15.76 -3.75
N GLY A 25 -17.77 -14.90 -4.28
CA GLY A 25 -16.36 -15.20 -4.56
C GLY A 25 -16.14 -16.15 -5.74
N ASP A 26 -17.00 -16.09 -6.77
CA ASP A 26 -16.99 -16.96 -7.95
C ASP A 26 -16.34 -16.36 -9.21
N ASP A 27 -15.67 -15.21 -9.07
CA ASP A 27 -15.07 -14.42 -10.17
C ASP A 27 -16.09 -13.88 -11.21
N SER A 28 -17.38 -14.06 -11.00
CA SER A 28 -18.42 -13.60 -11.93
C SER A 28 -19.38 -12.60 -11.29
N THR A 29 -19.85 -12.90 -10.12
CA THR A 29 -20.76 -12.08 -9.33
C THR A 29 -20.03 -10.84 -8.80
N ALA A 30 -20.69 -9.68 -8.84
CA ALA A 30 -20.15 -8.48 -8.24
C ALA A 30 -20.36 -8.49 -6.70
N ASP A 31 -19.30 -8.65 -5.95
CA ASP A 31 -19.33 -8.81 -4.49
C ASP A 31 -19.20 -7.48 -3.74
N VAL A 32 -18.96 -6.35 -4.43
CA VAL A 32 -18.63 -5.06 -3.81
C VAL A 32 -19.67 -4.63 -2.77
N SER A 33 -20.95 -4.72 -3.08
CA SER A 33 -22.02 -4.29 -2.17
C SER A 33 -22.14 -5.19 -0.95
N ALA A 34 -21.91 -6.48 -1.11
CA ALA A 34 -21.94 -7.45 0.01
C ALA A 34 -20.76 -7.22 0.96
N ILE A 35 -19.57 -7.04 0.40
CA ILE A 35 -18.34 -6.79 1.19
C ILE A 35 -18.44 -5.44 1.89
N GLN A 36 -18.88 -4.38 1.17
CA GLN A 36 -19.00 -3.05 1.79
C GLN A 36 -20.00 -3.05 2.94
N ARG A 37 -21.15 -3.71 2.78
CA ARG A 37 -22.11 -3.85 3.87
C ARG A 37 -21.50 -4.55 5.10
N ALA A 38 -20.68 -5.58 4.89
CA ALA A 38 -19.98 -6.24 5.98
C ALA A 38 -19.02 -5.28 6.72
N LEU A 39 -18.26 -4.47 5.96
CA LEU A 39 -17.36 -3.47 6.51
C LEU A 39 -18.11 -2.40 7.30
N ASP A 40 -19.22 -1.91 6.75
CA ASP A 40 -20.03 -0.87 7.37
C ASP A 40 -20.64 -1.38 8.70
N GLU A 41 -21.31 -2.52 8.68
CA GLU A 41 -21.95 -3.08 9.87
C GLU A 41 -20.96 -3.49 10.97
N LEU A 42 -19.78 -3.98 10.60
CA LEU A 42 -18.82 -4.44 11.61
C LEU A 42 -17.95 -3.32 12.19
N TYR A 43 -17.70 -2.26 11.45
CA TYR A 43 -16.68 -1.29 11.85
C TYR A 43 -17.16 0.15 11.86
N ARG A 44 -17.95 0.59 10.90
CA ARG A 44 -18.43 1.96 10.82
C ARG A 44 -19.66 2.22 11.67
N ASP A 45 -20.70 1.37 11.53
CA ASP A 45 -21.99 1.55 12.19
C ASP A 45 -21.99 0.98 13.62
N THR A 46 -20.90 0.38 14.03
CA THR A 46 -20.78 -0.25 15.34
C THR A 46 -20.32 0.73 16.40
N ASP A 47 -20.92 0.65 17.60
CA ASP A 47 -20.46 1.41 18.76
C ASP A 47 -18.98 1.10 19.05
N LYS A 48 -18.13 2.12 18.93
CA LYS A 48 -16.67 2.03 19.07
C LYS A 48 -16.23 1.49 20.42
N ASP A 49 -17.06 1.63 21.44
CA ASP A 49 -16.80 1.17 22.81
C ASP A 49 -17.16 -0.30 23.02
N ASP A 50 -17.89 -0.92 22.08
CA ASP A 50 -18.15 -2.37 22.16
C ASP A 50 -17.03 -3.17 21.46
N ALA A 51 -16.04 -3.60 22.25
CA ALA A 51 -14.96 -4.44 21.76
C ALA A 51 -15.43 -5.77 21.14
N ARG A 52 -16.67 -6.22 21.42
CA ARG A 52 -17.25 -7.43 20.84
C ARG A 52 -17.70 -7.23 19.40
N ALA A 53 -17.88 -5.99 19.00
CA ALA A 53 -18.28 -5.63 17.67
C ALA A 53 -17.10 -5.62 16.68
N ARG A 54 -15.86 -5.45 17.17
CA ARG A 54 -14.64 -5.42 16.36
C ARG A 54 -14.16 -6.84 16.03
N ARG A 55 -14.96 -7.56 15.25
CA ARG A 55 -14.66 -8.92 14.83
C ARG A 55 -13.77 -8.94 13.60
N ILE A 56 -13.12 -10.08 13.37
CA ILE A 56 -12.40 -10.33 12.14
C ILE A 56 -13.42 -10.57 11.03
N LEU A 57 -13.27 -9.85 9.91
CA LEU A 57 -13.99 -10.14 8.68
C LEU A 57 -13.18 -11.14 7.85
N PHE A 58 -13.71 -12.35 7.76
CA PHE A 58 -13.05 -13.46 7.09
C PHE A 58 -13.49 -13.57 5.62
N PHE A 59 -12.52 -13.74 4.74
CA PHE A 59 -12.71 -13.99 3.32
C PHE A 59 -12.32 -15.44 3.00
N PRO A 60 -13.26 -16.37 2.88
CA PRO A 60 -12.97 -17.72 2.42
C PRO A 60 -12.30 -17.75 1.05
N ALA A 61 -11.69 -18.89 0.69
CA ALA A 61 -11.13 -19.09 -0.62
C ALA A 61 -12.15 -18.76 -1.72
N GLY A 62 -11.72 -17.97 -2.70
CA GLY A 62 -12.55 -17.49 -3.80
C GLY A 62 -11.97 -16.24 -4.45
N THR A 63 -12.55 -15.86 -5.57
CA THR A 63 -12.24 -14.61 -6.27
C THR A 63 -13.43 -13.66 -6.18
N TYR A 64 -13.30 -12.67 -5.34
CA TYR A 64 -14.32 -11.65 -5.06
C TYR A 64 -14.17 -10.50 -6.04
N LYS A 65 -15.06 -10.44 -7.02
CA LYS A 65 -15.04 -9.40 -8.05
C LYS A 65 -15.66 -8.11 -7.52
N ILE A 66 -14.90 -7.03 -7.64
CA ILE A 66 -15.38 -5.69 -7.31
C ILE A 66 -15.27 -4.77 -8.53
N ASN A 67 -16.24 -3.88 -8.69
CA ASN A 67 -16.33 -2.90 -9.77
C ASN A 67 -16.42 -1.46 -9.25
N ALA A 68 -16.12 -1.26 -7.99
CA ALA A 68 -15.91 0.00 -7.29
C ALA A 68 -14.90 -0.22 -6.16
N SER A 69 -14.32 0.84 -5.64
CA SER A 69 -13.47 0.75 -4.44
C SER A 69 -14.25 0.25 -3.24
N LEU A 70 -13.59 -0.56 -2.41
CA LEU A 70 -14.05 -0.84 -1.05
C LEU A 70 -13.44 0.20 -0.13
N THR A 71 -14.25 0.81 0.69
CA THR A 71 -13.81 1.75 1.73
C THR A 71 -13.59 1.01 3.04
N ILE A 72 -12.45 1.23 3.65
CA ILE A 72 -11.97 0.49 4.82
C ILE A 72 -12.05 1.39 6.04
N PRO A 73 -13.02 1.16 6.94
CA PRO A 73 -13.20 1.96 8.14
C PRO A 73 -12.09 1.77 9.18
N PRO A 74 -11.99 2.66 10.18
CA PRO A 74 -11.11 2.44 11.33
C PRO A 74 -11.40 1.09 12.02
N TYR A 75 -10.35 0.48 12.53
CA TYR A 75 -10.36 -0.82 13.23
C TYR A 75 -10.69 -2.04 12.37
N ALA A 76 -10.82 -1.90 11.06
CA ALA A 76 -11.10 -3.02 10.18
C ALA A 76 -10.00 -4.08 10.24
N HIS A 77 -10.41 -5.35 10.38
CA HIS A 77 -9.50 -6.49 10.36
C HIS A 77 -9.97 -7.53 9.34
N LEU A 78 -9.31 -7.55 8.18
CA LEU A 78 -9.62 -8.40 7.04
C LEU A 78 -8.62 -9.56 6.95
N VAL A 79 -9.12 -10.78 6.89
CA VAL A 79 -8.27 -11.97 6.82
C VAL A 79 -8.74 -12.91 5.73
N GLY A 80 -7.84 -13.28 4.81
CA GLY A 80 -8.07 -14.32 3.80
C GLY A 80 -7.47 -15.68 4.19
N GLU A 81 -7.65 -16.68 3.34
CA GLU A 81 -7.05 -18.01 3.50
C GLU A 81 -5.63 -18.12 2.93
N GLY A 82 -5.15 -17.11 2.25
CA GLY A 82 -3.81 -17.05 1.65
C GLY A 82 -3.82 -16.28 0.32
N PRO A 83 -2.66 -15.77 -0.12
CA PRO A 83 -2.57 -14.92 -1.31
C PRO A 83 -3.07 -15.58 -2.60
N ASP A 84 -2.88 -16.88 -2.76
CA ASP A 84 -3.32 -17.60 -3.97
C ASP A 84 -4.73 -18.20 -3.83
N LYS A 85 -5.36 -18.09 -2.67
CA LYS A 85 -6.68 -18.66 -2.38
C LYS A 85 -7.77 -17.60 -2.30
N THR A 86 -7.50 -16.50 -1.64
CA THR A 86 -8.44 -15.39 -1.47
C THR A 86 -7.99 -14.22 -2.33
N ILE A 87 -8.80 -13.85 -3.32
CA ILE A 87 -8.48 -12.80 -4.28
C ILE A 87 -9.60 -11.77 -4.31
N ILE A 88 -9.29 -10.52 -3.98
CA ILE A 88 -10.14 -9.37 -4.28
C ILE A 88 -9.72 -8.87 -5.66
N LYS A 89 -10.62 -8.99 -6.65
CA LYS A 89 -10.35 -8.66 -8.07
C LYS A 89 -11.07 -7.39 -8.46
N ASN A 90 -10.33 -6.32 -8.62
CA ASN A 90 -10.84 -5.01 -9.00
C ASN A 90 -10.85 -4.81 -10.52
N SER A 91 -12.00 -4.39 -11.05
CA SER A 91 -12.18 -3.97 -12.44
C SER A 91 -12.54 -2.46 -12.58
N ALA A 92 -12.59 -1.72 -11.49
CA ALA A 92 -12.88 -0.30 -11.50
C ALA A 92 -11.67 0.54 -11.90
N SER A 93 -11.92 1.67 -12.53
CA SER A 93 -10.93 2.73 -12.76
C SER A 93 -10.69 3.56 -11.49
N ALA A 94 -10.38 2.86 -10.39
CA ALA A 94 -10.11 3.41 -9.06
C ALA A 94 -9.29 2.41 -8.25
N PRO A 95 -8.64 2.79 -7.13
CA PRO A 95 -8.00 1.85 -6.23
C PRO A 95 -8.97 0.79 -5.71
N ALA A 96 -8.51 -0.45 -5.55
CA ALA A 96 -9.36 -1.53 -5.05
C ALA A 96 -9.83 -1.27 -3.62
N LEU A 97 -8.92 -0.84 -2.75
CA LEU A 97 -9.18 -0.53 -1.35
C LEU A 97 -8.75 0.91 -1.05
N VAL A 98 -9.55 1.64 -0.28
CA VAL A 98 -9.28 3.01 0.15
C VAL A 98 -9.63 3.14 1.63
N THR A 99 -8.77 3.72 2.44
CA THR A 99 -9.10 4.00 3.84
C THR A 99 -10.12 5.11 3.97
N GLU A 100 -11.05 5.00 4.92
CA GLU A 100 -12.03 6.02 5.25
C GLU A 100 -12.04 6.28 6.77
N ASP A 101 -12.57 7.42 7.19
CA ASP A 101 -12.84 7.69 8.59
C ASP A 101 -14.16 7.02 9.05
N ASP A 102 -14.52 7.17 10.30
CA ASP A 102 -15.72 6.57 10.86
C ASP A 102 -17.04 7.26 10.44
N GLU A 103 -16.97 8.34 9.71
CA GLU A 103 -18.10 9.00 9.06
C GLU A 103 -18.21 8.63 7.57
N GLY A 104 -17.33 7.77 7.05
CA GLY A 104 -17.31 7.32 5.66
C GLY A 104 -16.65 8.32 4.70
N GLN A 105 -15.83 9.26 5.21
CA GLN A 105 -15.10 10.20 4.38
C GLN A 105 -13.78 9.58 3.90
N VAL A 106 -13.44 9.80 2.63
CA VAL A 106 -12.19 9.36 2.01
C VAL A 106 -11.25 10.55 1.78
N TYR A 107 -10.06 10.28 1.26
CA TYR A 107 -9.01 11.25 1.01
C TYR A 107 -9.53 12.64 0.57
N GLY A 108 -9.01 13.66 1.22
CA GLY A 108 -9.41 15.06 1.02
C GLY A 108 -10.49 15.53 1.98
N ASN A 109 -11.29 14.62 2.53
CA ASN A 109 -12.36 14.91 3.47
C ASN A 109 -12.21 14.20 4.82
N ILE A 110 -11.24 13.27 4.94
CA ILE A 110 -10.97 12.56 6.19
C ILE A 110 -10.62 13.55 7.31
N GLY A 111 -11.22 13.35 8.48
CA GLY A 111 -10.84 14.07 9.68
C GLY A 111 -11.46 15.44 9.83
N ASP A 112 -12.66 15.60 9.41
CA ASP A 112 -13.55 16.62 9.95
C ASP A 112 -13.54 16.54 11.50
N SER A 113 -13.81 17.65 12.17
CA SER A 113 -13.43 17.91 13.56
C SER A 113 -13.89 16.90 14.62
N SER A 114 -14.75 15.95 14.29
CA SER A 114 -15.29 14.91 15.20
C SER A 114 -14.97 13.48 14.75
N ALA A 115 -14.64 13.27 13.48
CA ALA A 115 -14.45 11.93 12.93
C ALA A 115 -13.17 11.25 13.44
N THR A 116 -13.26 9.95 13.69
CA THR A 116 -12.07 9.11 13.96
C THR A 116 -11.36 8.79 12.65
N THR A 117 -10.15 9.30 12.51
CA THR A 117 -9.31 8.98 11.33
C THR A 117 -9.05 7.48 11.20
N PRO A 118 -8.78 6.97 9.98
CA PRO A 118 -8.45 5.56 9.77
C PRO A 118 -7.32 5.13 10.71
N THR A 119 -7.58 4.15 11.53
CA THR A 119 -6.59 3.66 12.51
C THR A 119 -6.79 2.19 12.84
N GLN A 120 -5.71 1.52 13.25
CA GLN A 120 -5.73 0.12 13.68
C GLN A 120 -6.31 -0.83 12.62
N ILE A 121 -6.02 -0.59 11.36
CA ILE A 121 -6.46 -1.42 10.23
C ILE A 121 -5.48 -2.57 10.04
N GLN A 122 -6.01 -3.77 9.82
CA GLN A 122 -5.23 -4.96 9.52
C GLN A 122 -5.78 -5.66 8.27
N ILE A 123 -4.89 -6.03 7.35
CA ILE A 123 -5.24 -6.81 6.15
C ILE A 123 -4.21 -7.93 6.00
N SER A 124 -4.66 -9.17 5.88
CA SER A 124 -3.73 -10.29 5.78
C SER A 124 -4.21 -11.44 4.93
N ASN A 125 -3.24 -12.23 4.43
CA ASN A 125 -3.44 -13.52 3.78
C ASN A 125 -4.39 -13.44 2.56
N MET A 126 -4.17 -12.52 1.63
CA MET A 126 -4.99 -12.39 0.42
C MET A 126 -4.25 -11.75 -0.75
N THR A 127 -4.82 -11.84 -1.92
CA THR A 127 -4.37 -11.08 -3.10
C THR A 127 -5.35 -9.94 -3.39
N ILE A 128 -4.80 -8.76 -3.61
CA ILE A 128 -5.49 -7.60 -4.16
C ILE A 128 -5.03 -7.45 -5.60
N ARG A 129 -5.91 -7.79 -6.54
CA ARG A 129 -5.61 -7.81 -7.99
C ARG A 129 -6.41 -6.75 -8.70
N THR A 130 -5.73 -5.94 -9.52
CA THR A 130 -6.41 -5.02 -10.44
C THR A 130 -6.32 -5.58 -11.87
N THR A 131 -7.40 -5.43 -12.64
CA THR A 131 -7.46 -5.82 -14.06
C THR A 131 -7.40 -4.62 -15.00
N VAL A 132 -7.19 -3.45 -14.45
CA VAL A 132 -7.03 -2.16 -15.12
C VAL A 132 -5.80 -1.45 -14.57
N ALA A 133 -5.31 -0.44 -15.27
CA ALA A 133 -4.12 0.31 -14.85
C ALA A 133 -4.45 1.29 -13.70
N TYR A 134 -4.98 0.76 -12.59
CA TYR A 134 -5.32 1.52 -11.38
C TYR A 134 -4.78 0.83 -10.12
N GLY A 135 -4.91 1.49 -8.96
CA GLY A 135 -4.23 1.13 -7.74
C GLY A 135 -4.80 -0.09 -6.99
N GLY A 136 -3.96 -0.71 -6.18
CA GLY A 136 -4.35 -1.77 -5.26
C GLY A 136 -4.93 -1.20 -3.96
N LEU A 137 -4.14 -0.47 -3.19
CA LEU A 137 -4.53 0.06 -1.87
C LEU A 137 -4.12 1.53 -1.75
N SER A 138 -5.05 2.40 -1.33
CA SER A 138 -4.78 3.77 -0.92
C SER A 138 -4.95 3.91 0.58
N ILE A 139 -3.87 4.30 1.26
CA ILE A 139 -3.82 4.57 2.70
C ILE A 139 -3.71 6.08 2.86
N ASP A 140 -4.81 6.68 3.26
CA ASP A 140 -4.95 8.13 3.33
C ASP A 140 -5.23 8.55 4.78
N ASN A 141 -4.46 9.49 5.31
CA ASN A 141 -4.60 10.05 6.67
C ASN A 141 -4.73 8.98 7.78
N ALA A 142 -4.02 7.87 7.63
CA ALA A 142 -4.20 6.68 8.44
C ALA A 142 -3.03 6.43 9.39
N THR A 143 -3.33 5.83 10.54
CA THR A 143 -2.32 5.45 11.52
C THR A 143 -2.46 3.99 11.95
N LYS A 144 -1.34 3.34 12.28
CA LYS A 144 -1.34 1.94 12.76
C LYS A 144 -2.01 0.98 11.78
N VAL A 145 -1.53 0.98 10.54
CA VAL A 145 -1.99 0.07 9.48
C VAL A 145 -0.99 -1.07 9.33
N PHE A 146 -1.47 -2.31 9.42
CA PHE A 146 -0.64 -3.51 9.36
C PHE A 146 -1.09 -4.41 8.22
N ILE A 147 -0.23 -4.60 7.24
CA ILE A 147 -0.47 -5.44 6.07
C ILE A 147 0.52 -6.59 6.10
N ASN A 148 0.02 -7.82 6.18
CA ASN A 148 0.88 -9.00 6.28
C ASN A 148 0.48 -10.08 5.30
N ASN A 149 1.45 -10.65 4.59
CA ASN A 149 1.26 -11.72 3.62
C ASN A 149 0.15 -11.40 2.61
N VAL A 150 0.24 -10.19 2.01
CA VAL A 150 -0.69 -9.71 0.97
C VAL A 150 0.07 -9.57 -0.34
N LYS A 151 -0.53 -10.08 -1.42
CA LYS A 151 -0.02 -9.89 -2.77
C LYS A 151 -0.81 -8.80 -3.49
N PHE A 152 -0.13 -7.73 -3.88
CA PHE A 152 -0.65 -6.68 -4.75
C PHE A 152 -0.25 -7.01 -6.19
N GLN A 153 -1.23 -7.20 -7.07
CA GLN A 153 -1.01 -7.61 -8.45
C GLN A 153 -1.76 -6.69 -9.42
N GLY A 154 -1.02 -6.00 -10.27
CA GLY A 154 -1.54 -5.14 -11.33
C GLY A 154 -1.44 -5.76 -12.72
N THR A 155 -1.53 -4.91 -13.74
CA THR A 155 -1.52 -5.29 -15.17
C THR A 155 -0.30 -4.78 -15.94
N PHE A 156 0.62 -4.08 -15.27
CA PHE A 156 1.84 -3.59 -15.89
C PHE A 156 2.73 -4.77 -16.30
N VAL A 157 3.32 -4.65 -17.48
CA VAL A 157 4.29 -5.61 -18.01
C VAL A 157 5.62 -4.90 -18.31
N SER A 158 6.70 -5.65 -18.30
CA SER A 158 8.01 -5.15 -18.70
C SER A 158 7.93 -4.53 -20.10
N GLY A 159 8.50 -3.35 -20.27
CA GLY A 159 8.40 -2.57 -21.50
C GLY A 159 7.26 -1.55 -21.54
N GLY A 160 6.42 -1.50 -20.51
CA GLY A 160 5.38 -0.49 -20.37
C GLY A 160 5.94 0.87 -19.94
N THR A 161 5.11 1.92 -20.08
CA THR A 161 5.42 3.29 -19.66
C THR A 161 4.89 3.59 -18.27
N ASP A 162 5.40 4.64 -17.64
CA ASP A 162 4.86 5.11 -16.35
C ASP A 162 3.37 5.48 -16.45
N SER A 163 2.66 5.21 -15.38
CA SER A 163 1.27 5.63 -15.21
C SER A 163 1.01 6.01 -13.75
N SER A 164 0.71 7.26 -13.52
CA SER A 164 0.41 7.78 -12.17
C SER A 164 -0.85 7.18 -11.53
N ASN A 165 -1.69 6.50 -12.30
CA ASN A 165 -2.86 5.79 -11.76
C ASN A 165 -2.54 4.33 -11.37
N SER A 166 -1.51 3.72 -11.98
CA SER A 166 -1.13 2.32 -11.75
C SER A 166 -0.15 2.21 -10.58
N LYS A 167 -0.68 2.21 -9.36
CA LYS A 167 0.10 2.14 -8.11
C LYS A 167 -0.31 0.91 -7.28
N GLY A 168 0.66 0.11 -6.88
CA GLY A 168 0.38 -1.04 -6.00
C GLY A 168 -0.19 -0.57 -4.68
N VAL A 169 0.54 0.31 -4.00
CA VAL A 169 0.12 0.97 -2.78
C VAL A 169 0.43 2.47 -2.86
N THR A 170 -0.52 3.28 -2.43
CA THR A 170 -0.34 4.71 -2.19
C THR A 170 -0.47 4.98 -0.70
N VAL A 171 0.44 5.79 -0.14
CA VAL A 171 0.36 6.29 1.23
C VAL A 171 0.44 7.81 1.20
N ARG A 172 -0.60 8.48 1.69
CA ARG A 172 -0.69 9.95 1.64
C ARG A 172 -1.19 10.53 2.95
N SER A 173 -0.94 11.81 3.09
CA SER A 173 -1.49 12.63 4.18
C SER A 173 -2.11 13.90 3.63
N THR A 174 -3.01 14.50 4.39
CA THR A 174 -3.39 15.90 4.22
C THR A 174 -2.64 16.79 5.22
N THR A 175 -2.72 18.10 5.11
CA THR A 175 -2.02 19.06 5.97
C THR A 175 -2.29 18.88 7.46
N ALA A 176 -3.49 18.44 7.82
CA ALA A 176 -3.93 18.38 9.21
C ALA A 176 -3.66 17.03 9.88
N LEU A 177 -3.51 15.97 9.10
CA LEU A 177 -3.53 14.59 9.61
C LEU A 177 -2.45 13.74 8.95
N PRO A 178 -1.27 13.62 9.58
CA PRO A 178 -0.19 12.81 9.07
C PRO A 178 -0.54 11.31 9.11
N SER A 179 -0.22 10.58 8.05
CA SER A 179 -0.22 9.12 8.07
C SER A 179 1.03 8.60 8.77
N SER A 180 0.88 7.59 9.63
CA SER A 180 2.03 7.07 10.37
C SER A 180 1.86 5.64 10.88
N TYR A 181 2.99 5.00 11.22
CA TYR A 181 3.01 3.63 11.75
C TYR A 181 2.36 2.61 10.81
N ILE A 182 2.83 2.60 9.56
CA ILE A 182 2.32 1.71 8.52
C ILE A 182 3.37 0.62 8.26
N VAL A 183 2.96 -0.62 8.33
CA VAL A 183 3.86 -1.78 8.20
C VAL A 183 3.34 -2.73 7.13
N PHE A 184 4.22 -3.06 6.21
CA PHE A 184 4.05 -4.14 5.24
C PHE A 184 5.07 -5.23 5.56
N ASP A 185 4.60 -6.42 5.90
CA ASP A 185 5.46 -7.56 6.20
C ASP A 185 5.10 -8.76 5.33
N GLN A 186 6.12 -9.38 4.73
CA GLN A 186 5.96 -10.54 3.84
C GLN A 186 5.00 -10.29 2.67
N CYS A 187 4.94 -9.06 2.17
CA CYS A 187 4.06 -8.68 1.07
C CYS A 187 4.74 -8.81 -0.29
N GLN A 188 3.93 -9.00 -1.33
CA GLN A 188 4.40 -9.05 -2.71
C GLN A 188 3.75 -7.93 -3.52
N PHE A 189 4.56 -7.20 -4.28
CA PHE A 189 4.11 -6.11 -5.14
C PHE A 189 4.58 -6.39 -6.57
N THR A 190 3.64 -6.54 -7.51
CA THR A 190 4.01 -6.88 -8.88
C THR A 190 3.01 -6.34 -9.92
N GLY A 191 3.51 -5.95 -11.07
CA GLY A 191 2.66 -5.60 -12.21
C GLY A 191 1.98 -4.23 -12.09
N PHE A 192 2.56 -3.28 -11.38
CA PHE A 192 2.12 -1.87 -11.38
C PHE A 192 3.20 -0.99 -12.01
N ALA A 193 2.79 0.13 -12.61
CA ALA A 193 3.79 1.09 -13.09
C ALA A 193 4.62 1.64 -11.92
N ARG A 194 4.00 1.84 -10.76
CA ARG A 194 4.65 2.22 -9.50
C ARG A 194 4.21 1.24 -8.41
N LEU A 195 5.12 0.51 -7.80
CA LEU A 195 4.74 -0.47 -6.78
C LEU A 195 4.33 0.20 -5.48
N VAL A 196 5.07 1.23 -5.09
CA VAL A 196 4.80 2.04 -3.88
C VAL A 196 4.94 3.51 -4.21
N ASP A 197 3.99 4.31 -3.75
CA ASP A 197 4.01 5.77 -3.88
C ASP A 197 3.69 6.38 -2.52
N ILE A 198 4.67 7.09 -1.92
CA ILE A 198 4.52 7.72 -0.61
C ILE A 198 4.71 9.22 -0.76
N SER A 199 3.70 9.99 -0.41
CA SER A 199 3.68 11.43 -0.62
C SER A 199 3.24 12.18 0.63
N TYR A 200 3.70 13.42 0.77
CA TYR A 200 3.34 14.35 1.83
C TYR A 200 3.84 13.95 3.23
N ASP A 201 3.25 14.44 4.30
CA ASP A 201 3.68 14.26 5.70
C ASP A 201 3.40 12.85 6.22
N VAL A 202 4.00 11.85 5.59
CA VAL A 202 3.92 10.44 5.99
C VAL A 202 5.15 10.07 6.81
N THR A 203 4.97 9.35 7.92
CA THR A 203 6.08 8.96 8.78
C THR A 203 6.00 7.50 9.24
N ASN A 204 7.16 6.92 9.57
CA ASN A 204 7.22 5.56 10.12
C ASN A 204 6.54 4.51 9.24
N VAL A 205 6.97 4.40 7.98
CA VAL A 205 6.52 3.34 7.06
C VAL A 205 7.61 2.28 6.95
N ARG A 206 7.25 1.03 7.09
CA ARG A 206 8.18 -0.09 7.02
C ARG A 206 7.73 -1.15 6.04
N PHE A 207 8.67 -1.59 5.22
CA PHE A 207 8.54 -2.75 4.36
C PHE A 207 9.58 -3.77 4.80
N THR A 208 9.13 -4.92 5.27
CA THR A 208 10.00 -5.97 5.81
C THR A 208 9.75 -7.28 5.09
N ASN A 209 10.81 -7.92 4.60
CA ASN A 209 10.72 -9.21 3.90
C ASN A 209 9.72 -9.20 2.74
N CYS A 210 9.67 -8.12 1.97
CA CYS A 210 8.75 -7.94 0.86
C CYS A 210 9.42 -8.25 -0.48
N ASP A 211 8.60 -8.64 -1.48
CA ASP A 211 9.03 -8.84 -2.85
C ASP A 211 8.45 -7.74 -3.75
N PHE A 212 9.32 -7.04 -4.47
CA PHE A 212 8.97 -5.99 -5.41
C PHE A 212 9.41 -6.38 -6.82
N SER A 213 8.46 -6.50 -7.76
CA SER A 213 8.82 -6.99 -9.09
C SER A 213 7.94 -6.42 -10.19
N THR A 214 8.48 -6.37 -11.40
CA THR A 214 7.77 -6.01 -12.63
C THR A 214 7.08 -4.66 -12.53
N ALA A 215 7.87 -3.59 -12.58
CA ALA A 215 7.37 -2.22 -12.49
C ALA A 215 8.16 -1.27 -13.40
N TYR A 216 7.61 -0.10 -13.64
CA TYR A 216 8.37 1.02 -14.20
C TYR A 216 9.23 1.65 -13.09
N TYR A 217 8.62 2.04 -11.96
CA TYR A 217 9.31 2.44 -10.73
C TYR A 217 8.98 1.46 -9.59
N GLY A 218 9.94 1.18 -8.73
CA GLY A 218 9.72 0.43 -7.50
C GLY A 218 8.98 1.30 -6.47
N ALA A 219 9.69 2.04 -5.64
CA ALA A 219 9.14 2.97 -4.67
C ALA A 219 9.45 4.42 -5.05
N LEU A 220 8.43 5.26 -5.12
CA LEU A 220 8.54 6.71 -5.28
C LEU A 220 8.22 7.39 -3.95
N LEU A 221 9.15 8.19 -3.45
CA LEU A 221 9.03 8.89 -2.18
C LEU A 221 9.08 10.40 -2.44
N GLY A 222 7.97 11.08 -2.24
CA GLY A 222 7.86 12.53 -2.42
C GLY A 222 7.59 13.01 -3.85
N ALA A 223 7.38 12.14 -4.81
CA ALA A 223 7.24 12.51 -6.23
C ALA A 223 6.00 13.35 -6.57
N GLU A 224 4.95 13.31 -5.75
CA GLU A 224 3.71 14.09 -5.95
C GLU A 224 3.68 15.40 -5.12
N MET A 225 4.80 15.78 -4.52
CA MET A 225 4.89 17.04 -3.80
C MET A 225 5.03 18.19 -4.80
N ASP A 226 3.92 18.59 -5.43
CA ASP A 226 3.89 19.86 -6.11
C ASP A 226 3.68 20.99 -5.09
N GLY A 227 4.51 22.01 -5.14
CA GLY A 227 4.43 23.17 -4.25
C GLY A 227 3.15 24.00 -4.39
N SER A 228 2.15 23.51 -5.11
CA SER A 228 0.93 24.25 -5.45
C SER A 228 -0.29 23.86 -4.62
N THR A 229 -0.26 22.74 -3.88
CA THR A 229 -1.45 22.22 -3.23
C THR A 229 -1.40 22.35 -1.71
N ASN A 230 -2.14 23.30 -1.19
CA ASN A 230 -2.66 23.35 0.18
C ASN A 230 -1.64 23.37 1.33
N GLY A 231 -0.43 23.91 1.14
CA GLY A 231 0.55 24.05 2.23
C GLY A 231 1.16 22.72 2.70
N LEU A 232 1.07 21.65 1.91
CA LEU A 232 1.71 20.37 2.14
C LEU A 232 3.19 20.47 1.75
N THR A 233 4.01 20.95 2.66
CA THR A 233 5.43 21.23 2.42
C THR A 233 6.36 20.12 2.91
N LYS A 234 5.85 19.10 3.61
CA LYS A 234 6.67 18.05 4.21
C LYS A 234 6.61 16.78 3.39
N GLY A 235 7.78 16.23 3.09
CA GLY A 235 7.93 14.91 2.47
C GLY A 235 7.84 13.75 3.45
N PRO A 236 7.78 12.52 2.94
CA PRO A 236 7.80 11.32 3.77
C PRO A 236 9.09 11.21 4.59
N ARG A 237 8.99 10.70 5.81
CA ARG A 237 10.09 10.54 6.76
C ARG A 237 10.07 9.16 7.40
N ASP A 238 11.25 8.70 7.82
CA ASP A 238 11.38 7.44 8.55
C ASP A 238 10.79 6.25 7.77
N VAL A 239 11.11 6.16 6.47
CA VAL A 239 10.68 5.05 5.61
C VAL A 239 11.80 4.03 5.51
N GLN A 240 11.48 2.76 5.74
CA GLN A 240 12.46 1.69 5.78
C GLN A 240 12.06 0.52 4.87
N PHE A 241 13.01 0.05 4.09
CA PHE A 241 12.94 -1.19 3.33
C PHE A 241 14.00 -2.15 3.88
N THR A 242 13.59 -3.30 4.40
CA THR A 242 14.50 -4.21 5.09
C THR A 242 14.30 -5.64 4.63
N GLY A 243 15.40 -6.32 4.29
CA GLY A 243 15.39 -7.74 3.93
C GLY A 243 14.50 -8.10 2.75
N SER A 244 14.30 -7.17 1.83
CA SER A 244 13.36 -7.28 0.72
C SER A 244 14.07 -7.57 -0.59
N SER A 245 13.37 -8.16 -1.56
CA SER A 245 13.90 -8.42 -2.91
C SER A 245 13.27 -7.48 -3.94
N TRP A 246 14.07 -7.07 -4.92
CA TRP A 246 13.68 -6.17 -6.00
C TRP A 246 14.13 -6.75 -7.33
N SER A 247 13.21 -6.92 -8.28
CA SER A 247 13.53 -7.50 -9.58
C SER A 247 12.70 -6.94 -10.70
N THR A 248 13.26 -6.87 -11.91
CA THR A 248 12.56 -6.44 -13.13
C THR A 248 11.94 -5.04 -12.98
N ILE A 249 12.68 -4.11 -12.42
CA ILE A 249 12.28 -2.70 -12.28
C ILE A 249 12.92 -1.90 -13.42
N GLY A 250 12.10 -1.19 -14.19
CA GLY A 250 12.54 -0.50 -15.40
C GLY A 250 13.31 0.80 -15.15
N GLN A 251 13.08 1.44 -14.03
CA GLN A 251 13.77 2.65 -13.59
C GLN A 251 14.36 2.41 -12.18
N GLN A 252 14.26 3.36 -11.28
CA GLN A 252 14.77 3.20 -9.93
C GLN A 252 13.95 2.19 -9.11
N ALA A 253 14.62 1.34 -8.36
CA ALA A 253 13.99 0.53 -7.32
C ALA A 253 13.45 1.42 -6.19
N ILE A 254 14.25 2.39 -5.75
CA ILE A 254 13.82 3.43 -4.81
C ILE A 254 14.26 4.79 -5.36
N LEU A 255 13.29 5.67 -5.59
CA LEU A 255 13.49 7.05 -5.95
C LEU A 255 12.97 7.95 -4.83
N VAL A 256 13.86 8.65 -4.18
CA VAL A 256 13.54 9.75 -3.28
C VAL A 256 13.60 11.03 -4.10
N ALA A 257 12.45 11.54 -4.49
CA ALA A 257 12.37 12.73 -5.31
C ALA A 257 12.57 13.99 -4.46
N PRO A 258 13.32 14.99 -4.96
CA PRO A 258 13.37 16.27 -4.29
C PRO A 258 11.98 16.91 -4.32
N ALA A 259 11.57 17.48 -3.21
CA ALA A 259 10.35 18.26 -3.16
C ALA A 259 10.53 19.53 -4.00
N THR A 260 9.89 19.60 -5.14
CA THR A 260 9.87 20.82 -5.96
C THR A 260 9.14 21.94 -5.20
N GLY A 261 9.89 22.95 -4.78
CA GLY A 261 9.34 24.09 -4.03
C GLY A 261 9.28 23.92 -2.51
N ALA A 262 9.78 22.83 -1.96
CA ALA A 262 9.96 22.71 -0.52
C ALA A 262 11.20 23.51 -0.06
N ASP A 263 11.06 24.20 1.07
CA ASP A 263 12.24 24.75 1.76
C ASP A 263 13.20 23.62 2.13
N SER A 264 14.50 23.89 2.07
CA SER A 264 15.54 22.96 2.51
C SER A 264 15.20 22.46 3.94
N GLY A 265 14.98 21.16 4.11
CA GLY A 265 14.59 20.53 5.37
C GLY A 265 13.13 20.06 5.46
N THR A 266 12.32 20.22 4.41
CA THR A 266 10.94 19.73 4.35
C THR A 266 10.75 18.56 3.39
N GLY A 267 11.73 18.23 2.55
CA GLY A 267 11.71 17.09 1.63
C GLY A 267 11.69 15.72 2.32
N PRO A 268 11.66 14.63 1.53
CA PRO A 268 11.80 13.28 2.06
C PRO A 268 13.11 13.12 2.81
N ARG A 269 13.12 12.44 3.96
CA ARG A 269 14.32 12.27 4.79
C ARG A 269 14.27 11.02 5.66
N ASN A 270 15.44 10.61 6.15
CA ASN A 270 15.60 9.41 6.96
C ASN A 270 15.01 8.18 6.26
N ILE A 271 15.43 7.97 5.01
CA ILE A 271 15.02 6.82 4.20
C ILE A 271 16.12 5.76 4.30
N LEU A 272 15.76 4.57 4.73
CA LEU A 272 16.70 3.47 4.93
C LEU A 272 16.41 2.30 4.00
N SER A 273 17.43 1.89 3.25
CA SER A 273 17.51 0.59 2.57
C SER A 273 18.51 -0.28 3.34
N TYR A 274 18.08 -1.46 3.82
CA TYR A 274 18.94 -2.30 4.63
C TYR A 274 18.79 -3.79 4.31
N GLY A 275 19.87 -4.40 3.89
CA GLY A 275 19.93 -5.85 3.65
C GLY A 275 19.01 -6.33 2.55
N ASN A 276 18.73 -5.50 1.55
CA ASN A 276 17.88 -5.83 0.43
C ASN A 276 18.68 -6.46 -0.71
N TRP A 277 17.97 -7.19 -1.56
CA TRP A 277 18.54 -7.79 -2.76
C TRP A 277 17.94 -7.12 -4.00
N TYR A 278 18.78 -6.52 -4.82
CA TYR A 278 18.42 -5.88 -6.07
C TYR A 278 18.93 -6.71 -7.24
N ALA A 279 18.03 -7.44 -7.93
CA ALA A 279 18.35 -8.26 -9.07
C ALA A 279 17.60 -7.79 -10.32
N GLU A 280 18.29 -7.71 -11.46
CA GLU A 280 17.70 -7.30 -12.73
C GLU A 280 16.92 -5.96 -12.64
N THR A 281 17.27 -5.20 -11.60
CA THR A 281 16.79 -3.83 -11.49
C THR A 281 17.71 -3.02 -12.35
N VAL A 282 17.27 -2.53 -13.37
CA VAL A 282 17.92 -1.47 -14.04
C VAL A 282 17.22 -0.98 -15.16
N GLY A 283 17.27 0.27 -15.28
CA GLY A 283 17.39 1.08 -16.45
C GLY A 283 17.39 0.38 -17.82
N ASN A 284 16.70 -0.72 -17.91
CA ASN A 284 16.18 -1.16 -19.17
C ASN A 284 15.10 -0.16 -19.47
N ASN A 285 15.52 0.81 -20.22
CA ASN A 285 14.72 1.79 -20.86
C ASN A 285 13.52 1.10 -21.52
N PHE A 286 12.43 0.94 -20.79
CA PHE A 286 11.23 0.32 -21.33
C PHE A 286 10.57 1.19 -22.40
N ASP A 287 10.90 2.46 -22.51
CA ASP A 287 10.33 3.40 -23.49
C ASP A 287 11.26 3.80 -24.65
N GLY A 288 12.47 3.26 -24.68
CA GLY A 288 13.40 3.50 -25.78
C GLY A 288 14.02 4.91 -25.84
N VAL A 289 13.85 5.74 -24.82
CA VAL A 289 14.23 7.16 -24.84
C VAL A 289 15.52 7.48 -24.07
N GLN A 290 15.93 6.67 -23.11
CA GLN A 290 17.16 6.89 -22.35
C GLN A 290 18.16 5.76 -22.45
N SER A 291 19.45 6.08 -22.46
CA SER A 291 20.47 5.05 -22.45
C SER A 291 20.56 4.41 -21.06
N ILE A 292 20.67 3.11 -21.04
CA ILE A 292 20.80 2.23 -19.85
C ILE A 292 21.87 2.71 -18.84
N SER A 293 22.70 3.66 -19.26
CA SER A 293 23.89 4.07 -18.52
C SER A 293 23.68 5.14 -17.45
N GLU A 294 22.46 5.67 -17.27
CA GLU A 294 22.27 6.91 -16.51
C GLU A 294 21.28 6.83 -15.33
N VAL A 295 20.56 5.72 -15.16
CA VAL A 295 19.56 5.61 -14.09
C VAL A 295 20.09 4.78 -12.93
N PRO A 296 20.31 5.35 -11.74
CA PRO A 296 20.72 4.60 -10.57
C PRO A 296 19.60 3.70 -10.04
N ILE A 297 19.94 2.59 -9.42
CA ILE A 297 18.95 1.70 -8.78
C ILE A 297 18.31 2.38 -7.59
N LEU A 298 19.13 3.00 -6.76
CA LEU A 298 18.72 3.82 -5.63
C LEU A 298 19.10 5.26 -5.92
N GLN A 299 18.13 6.13 -6.00
CA GLN A 299 18.36 7.56 -6.16
C GLN A 299 17.83 8.29 -4.93
N PHE A 300 18.74 8.89 -4.19
CA PHE A 300 18.47 9.64 -2.98
C PHE A 300 18.89 11.10 -3.20
N ASP A 301 17.94 11.94 -3.54
CA ASP A 301 18.20 13.37 -3.72
C ASP A 301 18.16 14.14 -2.39
N ASN A 302 18.62 13.50 -1.31
CA ASN A 302 18.65 14.08 0.03
C ASN A 302 19.74 13.45 0.93
N ASP A 303 20.37 14.26 1.77
CA ASP A 303 21.50 13.87 2.62
C ASP A 303 21.19 12.89 3.76
N GLU A 304 19.91 12.73 4.15
CA GLU A 304 19.49 11.86 5.25
C GLU A 304 19.03 10.47 4.79
N CYS A 305 19.46 10.03 3.62
CA CYS A 305 19.11 8.73 3.08
C CYS A 305 20.31 7.77 3.14
N THR A 306 20.06 6.49 3.43
CA THR A 306 21.12 5.52 3.70
C THR A 306 20.81 4.16 3.08
N SER A 307 21.80 3.56 2.44
CA SER A 307 21.81 2.16 1.98
C SER A 307 22.90 1.40 2.75
N ILE A 308 22.53 0.29 3.39
CA ILE A 308 23.44 -0.51 4.23
C ILE A 308 23.23 -1.99 3.95
N LEU A 309 24.31 -2.72 3.71
CA LEU A 309 24.32 -4.18 3.49
C LEU A 309 23.38 -4.62 2.36
N ASP A 310 23.13 -3.77 1.37
CA ASP A 310 22.35 -4.11 0.20
C ASP A 310 23.21 -4.88 -0.82
N PHE A 311 22.57 -5.81 -1.52
CA PHE A 311 23.22 -6.65 -2.55
C PHE A 311 22.67 -6.31 -3.92
N PHE A 312 23.57 -6.05 -4.88
CA PHE A 312 23.23 -5.70 -6.24
C PHE A 312 23.73 -6.79 -7.21
N GLU A 313 22.80 -7.48 -7.88
CA GLU A 313 23.10 -8.52 -8.84
C GLU A 313 22.68 -8.11 -10.26
N ARG A 314 23.62 -8.20 -11.22
CA ARG A 314 23.40 -7.85 -12.63
C ARG A 314 22.85 -6.45 -12.84
N THR A 315 23.36 -5.55 -12.08
CA THR A 315 23.01 -4.14 -12.20
C THR A 315 23.94 -3.47 -13.19
N SER A 316 23.45 -2.55 -13.99
CA SER A 316 24.21 -2.07 -15.13
C SER A 316 24.93 -0.80 -14.87
N GLN A 317 25.29 -0.23 -13.85
CA GLN A 317 26.33 0.83 -13.79
C GLN A 317 26.45 1.69 -12.53
N ARG A 318 25.34 2.11 -11.91
CA ARG A 318 25.39 2.82 -10.64
C ARG A 318 24.47 2.13 -9.66
N ASP A 319 25.03 1.66 -8.57
CA ASP A 319 24.23 1.01 -7.55
C ASP A 319 23.45 2.02 -6.72
N THR A 320 24.07 3.16 -6.45
CA THR A 320 23.49 4.24 -5.64
C THR A 320 23.87 5.63 -6.17
N ASP A 321 22.99 6.58 -6.01
CA ASP A 321 23.26 8.00 -6.17
C ASP A 321 22.75 8.75 -4.94
N PHE A 322 23.65 9.38 -4.22
CA PHE A 322 23.36 10.18 -3.04
C PHE A 322 23.45 11.66 -3.37
N GLY A 323 22.73 12.11 -4.36
CA GLY A 323 22.66 13.49 -4.81
C GLY A 323 23.76 14.43 -4.31
N ASP A 324 24.43 15.09 -5.20
CA ASP A 324 25.52 15.99 -4.81
C ASP A 324 24.92 17.24 -4.16
N SER A 325 25.09 17.36 -2.84
CA SER A 325 24.73 18.57 -2.11
C SER A 325 25.76 19.66 -2.39
N THR A 326 25.65 20.31 -3.54
CA THR A 326 26.37 21.57 -3.81
C THR A 326 25.45 22.76 -3.74
#